data_76a48b8bf3a04a38762a20ef8a449462
#
_entry.id   76a48b8bf3a04a38762a20ef8a449462
#
_cell.length_a   1.000
_cell.length_b   1.000
_cell.length_c   1.000
_cell.angle_alpha   90.00
_cell.angle_beta   90.00
_cell.angle_gamma   90.00
#
_symmetry.space_group_name_H-M   'P 1'
#
loop_
_entity.id
_entity.type
_entity.pdbx_description
1 polymer ?
#
loop_
_entity_poly.entity_id
_entity_poly.type
_entity_poly.pdbx_seq_one_letter_code
_entity_poly.pdbx_strand_id
1 'polypeptide(L)'
;MSADARLEELGFVLPPAPSAVGVYRPAMIVGNLCYTSGQVPVLTDGSLLTGCAGRDVDQQAAYLAARQAGLTMLATLRSELGTLDRVKRVVKSFGMVCCTDDFTQQPAVINGCSELMSAVFGEDAGIGTRSAVGVNALPL
;
A
#
# COMPACT_ATOMS: atom_id res chain seq x y z
N MET A 1 18.86 4.04 -11.10
CA MET A 1 18.43 4.84 -9.94
C MET A 1 17.86 3.91 -8.88
N SER A 2 18.20 4.14 -7.62
CA SER A 2 17.70 3.32 -6.53
C SER A 2 16.21 3.57 -6.25
N ALA A 3 15.56 2.64 -5.57
CA ALA A 3 14.16 2.79 -5.17
C ALA A 3 13.97 3.97 -4.22
N ASP A 4 14.86 4.13 -3.24
CA ASP A 4 14.81 5.26 -2.32
C ASP A 4 14.97 6.60 -3.07
N ALA A 5 15.88 6.69 -4.04
CA ALA A 5 16.07 7.88 -4.83
C ALA A 5 14.86 8.20 -5.73
N ARG A 6 14.23 7.17 -6.31
CA ARG A 6 13.00 7.37 -7.11
C ARG A 6 11.86 7.90 -6.26
N LEU A 7 11.70 7.38 -5.06
CA LEU A 7 10.68 7.86 -4.13
C LEU A 7 10.84 9.35 -3.85
N GLU A 8 12.07 9.77 -3.60
CA GLU A 8 12.42 11.17 -3.37
C GLU A 8 12.14 12.04 -4.60
N GLU A 9 12.59 11.58 -5.78
CA GLU A 9 12.36 12.27 -7.06
C GLU A 9 10.88 12.45 -7.38
N LEU A 10 10.06 11.45 -7.05
CA LEU A 10 8.61 11.51 -7.22
C LEU A 10 7.92 12.47 -6.24
N GLY A 11 8.65 12.96 -5.26
CA GLY A 11 8.13 13.92 -4.29
C GLY A 11 7.23 13.32 -3.21
N PHE A 12 7.22 11.99 -3.07
CA PHE A 12 6.43 11.34 -2.03
C PHE A 12 7.17 11.37 -0.69
N VAL A 13 6.42 11.68 0.36
CA VAL A 13 6.90 11.62 1.74
C VAL A 13 6.25 10.44 2.42
N LEU A 14 7.06 9.52 2.94
CA LEU A 14 6.54 8.37 3.66
C LEU A 14 5.97 8.80 5.02
N PRO A 15 4.82 8.24 5.42
CA PRO A 15 4.35 8.43 6.79
C PRO A 15 5.28 7.70 7.78
N PRO A 16 5.13 7.96 9.09
CA PRO A 16 5.81 7.13 10.09
C PRO A 16 5.40 5.67 9.91
N ALA A 17 6.36 4.74 10.02
CA ALA A 17 6.05 3.32 9.95
C ALA A 17 5.15 2.94 11.14
N PRO A 18 3.96 2.36 10.88
CA PRO A 18 3.04 2.04 11.97
C PRO A 18 3.60 0.96 12.89
N SER A 19 3.33 1.09 14.18
CA SER A 19 3.57 0.03 15.14
C SER A 19 2.42 -0.97 15.11
N ALA A 20 2.71 -2.24 15.44
CA ALA A 20 1.66 -3.24 15.58
C ALA A 20 0.71 -2.86 16.72
N VAL A 21 -0.59 -2.88 16.43
CA VAL A 21 -1.64 -2.59 17.42
C VAL A 21 -2.26 -3.86 18.00
N GLY A 22 -1.68 -5.01 17.75
CA GLY A 22 -2.15 -6.31 18.21
C GLY A 22 -1.04 -7.33 18.24
N VAL A 23 -1.41 -8.60 18.29
CA VAL A 23 -0.46 -9.70 18.36
C VAL A 23 -0.04 -10.11 16.95
N TYR A 24 0.77 -9.28 16.33
CA TYR A 24 1.33 -9.54 15.01
C TYR A 24 2.59 -8.69 14.81
N ARG A 25 3.35 -8.99 13.76
CA ARG A 25 4.50 -8.19 13.31
C ARG A 25 4.12 -7.39 12.06
N PRO A 26 4.62 -6.16 11.91
CA PRO A 26 4.36 -5.38 10.70
C PRO A 26 4.89 -6.04 9.44
N ALA A 27 6.01 -6.74 9.55
CA ALA A 27 6.61 -7.49 8.45
C ALA A 27 7.43 -8.67 9.00
N MET A 28 7.65 -9.66 8.14
CA MET A 28 8.43 -10.85 8.48
C MET A 28 9.21 -11.32 7.26
N ILE A 29 10.50 -11.59 7.45
CA ILE A 29 11.36 -12.13 6.42
C ILE A 29 11.46 -13.64 6.61
N VAL A 30 11.14 -14.39 5.57
CA VAL A 30 11.29 -15.85 5.53
C VAL A 30 12.07 -16.20 4.25
N GLY A 31 13.31 -16.62 4.41
CA GLY A 31 14.21 -16.82 3.28
C GLY A 31 14.46 -15.49 2.55
N ASN A 32 14.13 -15.44 1.28
CA ASN A 32 14.23 -14.22 0.46
C ASN A 32 12.87 -13.54 0.21
N LEU A 33 11.85 -13.92 0.99
CA LEU A 33 10.52 -13.30 0.92
C LEU A 33 10.29 -12.43 2.16
N CYS A 34 9.73 -11.25 1.94
CA CYS A 34 9.27 -10.37 3.00
C CYS A 34 7.74 -10.30 2.94
N TYR A 35 7.09 -10.76 3.99
CA TYR A 35 5.64 -10.68 4.16
C TYR A 35 5.30 -9.45 4.98
N THR A 36 4.32 -8.66 4.53
CA THR A 36 3.81 -7.53 5.30
C THR A 36 2.42 -7.85 5.84
N SER A 37 2.15 -7.37 7.04
CA SER A 37 0.78 -7.32 7.57
C SER A 37 -0.04 -6.30 6.77
N GLY A 38 -1.35 -6.27 7.00
CA GLY A 38 -2.23 -5.32 6.34
C GLY A 38 -1.81 -3.88 6.58
N GLN A 39 -1.86 -3.06 5.53
CA GLN A 39 -1.49 -1.65 5.58
C GLN A 39 -2.71 -0.80 5.32
N VAL A 40 -2.86 0.27 6.10
CA VAL A 40 -3.93 1.24 5.97
C VAL A 40 -3.37 2.60 5.52
N PRO A 41 -4.20 3.50 4.96
CA PRO A 41 -3.71 4.77 4.42
C PRO A 41 -3.44 5.79 5.52
N VAL A 42 -2.25 5.73 6.10
CA VAL A 42 -1.77 6.66 7.13
C VAL A 42 -1.14 7.88 6.46
N LEU A 43 -1.55 9.06 6.88
CA LEU A 43 -0.95 10.33 6.44
C LEU A 43 0.29 10.67 7.28
N THR A 44 1.05 11.66 6.83
CA THR A 44 2.30 12.06 7.50
C THR A 44 2.08 12.57 8.93
N ASP A 45 0.89 13.08 9.24
CA ASP A 45 0.51 13.52 10.59
C ASP A 45 -0.03 12.38 11.47
N GLY A 46 -0.08 11.16 10.94
CA GLY A 46 -0.57 9.98 11.64
C GLY A 46 -2.08 9.75 11.52
N SER A 47 -2.83 10.66 10.91
CA SER A 47 -4.26 10.47 10.67
C SER A 47 -4.50 9.45 9.55
N LEU A 48 -5.73 8.92 9.48
CA LEU A 48 -6.13 7.92 8.48
C LEU A 48 -7.09 8.51 7.47
N LEU A 49 -6.94 8.11 6.21
CA LEU A 49 -7.98 8.29 5.21
C LEU A 49 -9.02 7.18 5.38
N THR A 50 -10.27 7.54 5.56
CA THR A 50 -11.37 6.60 5.81
C THR A 50 -12.53 6.88 4.85
N GLY A 51 -13.44 5.92 4.74
CA GLY A 51 -14.66 6.06 3.95
C GLY A 51 -14.94 4.78 3.16
N CYS A 52 -16.18 4.66 2.73
CA CYS A 52 -16.67 3.53 1.94
C CYS A 52 -16.83 3.99 0.48
N ALA A 53 -16.15 3.33 -0.44
CA ALA A 53 -16.24 3.66 -1.85
C ALA A 53 -17.66 3.37 -2.38
N GLY A 54 -18.22 4.31 -3.10
CA GLY A 54 -19.60 4.25 -3.59
C GLY A 54 -20.62 4.91 -2.66
N ARG A 55 -20.24 5.22 -1.43
CA ARG A 55 -21.10 5.92 -0.47
C ARG A 55 -20.47 7.21 0.06
N ASP A 56 -19.30 7.09 0.69
CA ASP A 56 -18.63 8.21 1.35
C ASP A 56 -17.58 8.87 0.46
N VAL A 57 -16.94 8.09 -0.39
CA VAL A 57 -15.85 8.53 -1.27
C VAL A 57 -16.09 8.01 -2.68
N ASP A 58 -15.62 8.77 -3.66
CA ASP A 58 -15.66 8.35 -5.07
C ASP A 58 -14.45 7.46 -5.42
N GLN A 59 -14.42 6.97 -6.64
CA GLN A 59 -13.35 6.10 -7.12
C GLN A 59 -11.98 6.78 -7.06
N GLN A 60 -11.91 8.07 -7.40
CA GLN A 60 -10.64 8.80 -7.39
C GLN A 60 -10.10 9.00 -5.96
N ALA A 61 -10.97 9.33 -5.02
CA ALA A 61 -10.58 9.45 -3.62
C ALA A 61 -10.12 8.09 -3.06
N ALA A 62 -10.80 7.01 -3.42
CA ALA A 62 -10.40 5.66 -3.03
C ALA A 62 -9.06 5.25 -3.66
N TYR A 63 -8.81 5.62 -4.92
CA TYR A 63 -7.51 5.41 -5.58
C TYR A 63 -6.38 6.12 -4.82
N LEU A 64 -6.59 7.38 -4.41
CA LEU A 64 -5.60 8.13 -3.63
C LEU A 64 -5.37 7.50 -2.25
N ALA A 65 -6.42 6.97 -1.63
CA ALA A 65 -6.28 6.22 -0.37
C ALA A 65 -5.47 4.94 -0.55
N ALA A 66 -5.68 4.21 -1.64
CA ALA A 66 -4.89 3.02 -1.97
C ALA A 66 -3.41 3.37 -2.20
N ARG A 67 -3.13 4.49 -2.85
CA ARG A 67 -1.76 5.01 -2.99
C ARG A 67 -1.14 5.31 -1.64
N GLN A 68 -1.90 5.94 -0.74
CA GLN A 68 -1.43 6.25 0.60
C GLN A 68 -1.16 4.99 1.42
N ALA A 69 -2.00 3.95 1.30
CA ALA A 69 -1.74 2.65 1.91
C ALA A 69 -0.44 2.03 1.37
N GLY A 70 -0.17 2.21 0.08
CA GLY A 70 1.10 1.83 -0.52
C GLY A 70 2.30 2.58 0.08
N LEU A 71 2.16 3.88 0.33
CA LEU A 71 3.20 4.66 1.00
C LEU A 71 3.44 4.17 2.43
N THR A 72 2.37 3.80 3.15
CA THR A 72 2.48 3.19 4.49
C THR A 72 3.25 1.86 4.42
N MET A 73 2.96 1.04 3.40
CA MET A 73 3.68 -0.22 3.17
C MET A 73 5.17 0.04 2.90
N LEU A 74 5.50 1.02 2.08
CA LEU A 74 6.89 1.39 1.82
C LEU A 74 7.60 1.85 3.10
N ALA A 75 6.91 2.60 3.96
CA ALA A 75 7.45 3.00 5.26
C ALA A 75 7.76 1.77 6.13
N THR A 76 6.86 0.81 6.20
CA THR A 76 7.05 -0.45 6.93
C THR A 76 8.23 -1.24 6.36
N LEU A 77 8.29 -1.39 5.04
CA LEU A 77 9.39 -2.10 4.38
C LEU A 77 10.74 -1.41 4.63
N ARG A 78 10.80 -0.10 4.51
CA ARG A 78 12.05 0.64 4.76
C ARG A 78 12.50 0.53 6.21
N SER A 79 11.56 0.56 7.15
CA SER A 79 11.84 0.36 8.57
C SER A 79 12.40 -1.04 8.85
N GLU A 80 11.83 -2.06 8.22
CA GLU A 80 12.24 -3.45 8.41
C GLU A 80 13.54 -3.79 7.69
N LEU A 81 13.72 -3.29 6.48
CA LEU A 81 14.85 -3.64 5.61
C LEU A 81 16.02 -2.65 5.68
N GLY A 82 15.79 -1.47 6.23
CA GLY A 82 16.79 -0.38 6.25
C GLY A 82 16.82 0.47 4.99
N THR A 83 16.51 -0.11 3.84
CA THR A 83 16.43 0.59 2.55
C THR A 83 15.44 -0.15 1.65
N LEU A 84 14.74 0.59 0.80
CA LEU A 84 13.86 0.00 -0.23
C LEU A 84 14.66 -0.68 -1.34
N ASP A 85 15.95 -0.41 -1.46
CA ASP A 85 16.81 -1.02 -2.48
C ASP A 85 17.01 -2.53 -2.28
N ARG A 86 16.66 -3.06 -1.12
CA ARG A 86 16.67 -4.50 -0.86
C ARG A 86 15.46 -5.23 -1.47
N VAL A 87 14.45 -4.51 -1.91
CA VAL A 87 13.31 -5.11 -2.59
C VAL A 87 13.69 -5.40 -4.03
N LYS A 88 13.74 -6.66 -4.41
CA LYS A 88 14.05 -7.10 -5.78
C LYS A 88 12.84 -7.06 -6.68
N ARG A 89 11.68 -7.43 -6.16
CA ARG A 89 10.41 -7.34 -6.89
C ARG A 89 9.22 -7.50 -5.97
N VAL A 90 8.09 -6.97 -6.43
CA VAL A 90 6.78 -7.22 -5.84
C VAL A 90 6.27 -8.55 -6.38
N VAL A 91 5.90 -9.47 -5.49
CA VAL A 91 5.44 -10.81 -5.88
C VAL A 91 3.91 -10.85 -5.93
N LYS A 92 3.25 -10.47 -4.84
CA LYS A 92 1.80 -10.55 -4.70
C LYS A 92 1.29 -9.41 -3.84
N SER A 93 0.23 -8.75 -4.32
CA SER A 93 -0.53 -7.78 -3.55
C SER A 93 -1.96 -8.27 -3.36
N PHE A 94 -2.50 -8.10 -2.17
CA PHE A 94 -3.89 -8.37 -1.86
C PHE A 94 -4.55 -7.06 -1.43
N GLY A 95 -5.40 -6.51 -2.30
CA GLY A 95 -6.08 -5.24 -2.07
C GLY A 95 -7.52 -5.44 -1.63
N MET A 96 -7.90 -4.85 -0.51
CA MET A 96 -9.25 -4.87 0.04
C MET A 96 -9.81 -3.46 0.03
N VAL A 97 -10.97 -3.28 -0.60
CA VAL A 97 -11.64 -2.00 -0.70
C VAL A 97 -12.94 -2.06 0.08
N CYS A 98 -13.07 -1.24 1.12
CA CYS A 98 -14.37 -1.03 1.77
C CYS A 98 -15.28 -0.31 0.78
N CYS A 99 -16.34 -0.98 0.33
CA CYS A 99 -17.20 -0.45 -0.73
C CYS A 99 -18.62 -0.95 -0.58
N THR A 100 -19.54 -0.25 -1.27
CA THR A 100 -20.94 -0.68 -1.37
C THR A 100 -21.06 -1.94 -2.24
N ASP A 101 -22.20 -2.63 -2.13
CA ASP A 101 -22.43 -3.89 -2.84
C ASP A 101 -22.43 -3.71 -4.37
N ASP A 102 -22.79 -2.53 -4.84
CA ASP A 102 -22.85 -2.22 -6.28
C ASP A 102 -21.54 -1.61 -6.83
N PHE A 103 -20.56 -1.35 -5.97
CA PHE A 103 -19.26 -0.85 -6.42
C PHE A 103 -18.39 -2.01 -6.92
N THR A 104 -17.98 -1.95 -8.17
CA THR A 104 -17.24 -3.04 -8.83
C THR A 104 -15.87 -2.61 -9.38
N GLN A 105 -15.40 -1.40 -9.04
CA GLN A 105 -14.15 -0.85 -9.55
C GLN A 105 -12.99 -1.04 -8.56
N GLN A 106 -12.98 -2.11 -7.79
CA GLN A 106 -11.90 -2.42 -6.86
C GLN A 106 -10.52 -2.48 -7.56
N PRO A 107 -10.38 -3.10 -8.75
CA PRO A 107 -9.10 -3.07 -9.46
C PRO A 107 -8.61 -1.66 -9.78
N ALA A 108 -9.50 -0.77 -10.19
CA ALA A 108 -9.15 0.63 -10.48
C ALA A 108 -8.69 1.36 -9.22
N VAL A 109 -9.30 1.08 -8.08
CA VAL A 109 -8.89 1.64 -6.78
C VAL A 109 -7.49 1.15 -6.40
N ILE A 110 -7.25 -0.16 -6.46
CA ILE A 110 -5.98 -0.75 -6.07
C ILE A 110 -4.85 -0.37 -7.03
N ASN A 111 -5.16 0.08 -8.24
CA ASN A 111 -4.16 0.68 -9.13
C ASN A 111 -3.40 1.84 -8.45
N GLY A 112 -3.99 2.54 -7.50
CA GLY A 112 -3.30 3.58 -6.73
C GLY A 112 -2.03 3.04 -6.06
N CYS A 113 -2.12 1.88 -5.44
CA CYS A 113 -0.98 1.21 -4.86
C CYS A 113 -0.08 0.58 -5.93
N SER A 114 -0.64 -0.12 -6.90
CA SER A 114 0.13 -0.83 -7.93
C SER A 114 0.96 0.12 -8.79
N GLU A 115 0.41 1.27 -9.17
CA GLU A 115 1.13 2.28 -9.93
C GLU A 115 2.25 2.92 -9.12
N LEU A 116 2.04 3.11 -7.82
CA LEU A 116 3.10 3.57 -6.91
C LEU A 116 4.26 2.57 -6.89
N MET A 117 3.97 1.28 -6.75
CA MET A 117 5.01 0.24 -6.73
C MET A 117 5.78 0.21 -8.05
N SER A 118 5.09 0.33 -9.16
CA SER A 118 5.71 0.41 -10.49
C SER A 118 6.61 1.63 -10.61
N ALA A 119 6.18 2.79 -10.13
CA ALA A 119 6.97 4.02 -10.18
C ALA A 119 8.23 3.94 -9.30
N VAL A 120 8.14 3.33 -8.13
CA VAL A 120 9.25 3.25 -7.17
C VAL A 120 10.25 2.16 -7.56
N PHE A 121 9.78 0.97 -7.91
CA PHE A 121 10.65 -0.19 -8.19
C PHE A 121 10.94 -0.42 -9.67
N GLY A 122 10.29 0.32 -10.55
CA GLY A 122 10.35 0.10 -11.99
C GLY A 122 9.26 -0.87 -12.45
N GLU A 123 8.94 -0.82 -13.73
CA GLU A 123 7.84 -1.58 -14.32
C GLU A 123 8.03 -3.09 -14.15
N ASP A 124 9.25 -3.59 -14.42
CA ASP A 124 9.53 -5.03 -14.30
C ASP A 124 9.44 -5.52 -12.85
N ALA A 125 10.07 -4.82 -11.92
CA ALA A 125 10.14 -5.26 -10.52
C ALA A 125 8.92 -4.84 -9.70
N GLY A 126 8.26 -3.74 -10.05
CA GLY A 126 7.15 -3.17 -9.28
C GLY A 126 5.79 -3.77 -9.59
N ILE A 127 5.60 -4.34 -10.78
CA ILE A 127 4.34 -4.96 -11.18
C ILE A 127 4.37 -6.45 -10.86
N GLY A 128 3.64 -6.84 -9.82
CA GLY A 128 3.48 -8.24 -9.43
C GLY A 128 2.08 -8.77 -9.74
N THR A 129 1.78 -9.92 -9.19
CA THR A 129 0.42 -10.47 -9.20
C THR A 129 -0.42 -9.79 -8.13
N ARG A 130 -1.76 -9.82 -8.28
CA ARG A 130 -2.63 -9.24 -7.25
C ARG A 130 -4.03 -9.83 -7.26
N SER A 131 -4.73 -9.62 -6.14
CA SER A 131 -6.18 -9.75 -6.03
C SER A 131 -6.73 -8.43 -5.48
N ALA A 132 -7.84 -7.97 -6.04
CA ALA A 132 -8.51 -6.75 -5.60
C ALA A 132 -9.99 -7.09 -5.36
N VAL A 133 -10.44 -6.98 -4.12
CA VAL A 133 -11.77 -7.40 -3.70
C VAL A 133 -12.46 -6.32 -2.88
N GLY A 134 -13.80 -6.38 -2.83
CA GLY A 134 -14.60 -5.55 -1.96
C GLY A 134 -14.82 -6.22 -0.61
N VAL A 135 -14.85 -5.43 0.45
CA VAL A 135 -15.18 -5.88 1.80
C VAL A 135 -16.21 -4.96 2.43
N ASN A 136 -16.97 -5.47 3.39
CA ASN A 136 -18.02 -4.68 4.07
C ASN A 136 -17.42 -3.63 5.00
N ALA A 137 -16.31 -3.92 5.61
CA ALA A 137 -15.65 -3.04 6.58
C ALA A 137 -14.16 -3.35 6.63
N LEU A 138 -13.38 -2.34 6.95
CA LEU A 138 -11.96 -2.45 7.27
C LEU A 138 -11.76 -2.02 8.72
N PRO A 139 -10.70 -2.52 9.40
CA PRO A 139 -10.39 -2.07 10.75
C PRO A 139 -10.02 -0.57 10.75
N LEU A 140 -10.48 0.17 11.79
CA LEU A 140 -10.23 1.60 12.05
C LEU A 140 -11.03 2.58 11.20
#